data_fb3db76ce705561d9e047dc316f2a1df
#
_entry.id   fb3db76ce705561d9e047dc316f2a1df
#
_cell.length_a   1.000
_cell.length_b   1.000
_cell.length_c   1.000
_cell.angle_alpha   90.00
_cell.angle_beta   90.00
_cell.angle_gamma   90.00
#
_symmetry.space_group_name_H-M   'P 1'
#
loop_
_entity.id
_entity.type
_entity.pdbx_description
1 polymer ?
#
loop_
_entity_poly.entity_id
_entity_poly.type
_entity_poly.pdbx_seq_one_letter_code
_entity_poly.pdbx_strand_id
1 'polypeptide(L)'
;MPLAGAGLASLSAEELGWGEGLPALQRRRYWQSRAALRQMLAPVLGCVPAAVPLCSPPGQPPRLLEGLGWISLSHSGQGLLIGYSGEPIGVDLELV
;
A
#
# COMPACT_ATOMS: atom_id res chain seq x y z
N MET A 1 -6.70 10.59 -9.33
CA MET A 1 -7.68 9.70 -9.83
C MET A 1 -8.55 9.17 -8.73
N PRO A 2 -9.84 9.23 -8.87
CA PRO A 2 -10.70 8.74 -7.81
C PRO A 2 -10.64 7.22 -7.74
N LEU A 3 -10.83 6.68 -6.54
CA LEU A 3 -10.90 5.27 -6.36
C LEU A 3 -12.26 4.79 -6.81
N ALA A 4 -12.28 4.00 -7.85
CA ALA A 4 -13.52 3.37 -8.27
C ALA A 4 -13.76 2.14 -7.41
N GLY A 5 -14.88 1.49 -7.63
CA GLY A 5 -15.21 0.30 -6.87
C GLY A 5 -14.14 -0.77 -6.95
N ALA A 6 -13.46 -0.90 -8.10
CA ALA A 6 -12.41 -1.88 -8.25
C ALA A 6 -11.23 -1.58 -7.34
N GLY A 7 -10.91 -0.31 -7.12
CA GLY A 7 -9.83 0.06 -6.22
C GLY A 7 -10.18 -0.27 -4.79
N LEU A 8 -11.41 -0.03 -4.37
CA LEU A 8 -11.84 -0.37 -3.02
C LEU A 8 -11.84 -1.88 -2.81
N ALA A 9 -12.16 -2.64 -3.84
CA ALA A 9 -12.15 -4.08 -3.73
C ALA A 9 -10.75 -4.65 -3.53
N SER A 10 -9.71 -3.87 -3.80
CA SER A 10 -8.34 -4.31 -3.56
C SER A 10 -7.92 -4.17 -2.11
N LEU A 11 -8.69 -3.47 -1.30
CA LEU A 11 -8.29 -3.18 0.08
C LEU A 11 -8.79 -4.27 1.03
N SER A 12 -8.11 -4.43 2.15
CA SER A 12 -8.58 -5.34 3.18
C SER A 12 -9.70 -4.68 3.97
N ALA A 13 -10.45 -5.49 4.71
CA ALA A 13 -11.51 -4.97 5.56
C ALA A 13 -10.95 -4.00 6.61
N GLU A 14 -9.76 -4.28 7.12
CA GLU A 14 -9.13 -3.40 8.09
C GLU A 14 -8.82 -2.04 7.48
N GLU A 15 -8.28 -2.03 6.27
CA GLU A 15 -7.93 -0.78 5.62
C GLU A 15 -9.18 0.05 5.32
N LEU A 16 -10.25 -0.60 4.93
CA LEU A 16 -11.49 0.12 4.70
C LEU A 16 -11.98 0.77 6.00
N GLY A 17 -11.94 0.04 7.08
CA GLY A 17 -12.35 0.57 8.37
C GLY A 17 -11.46 1.69 8.88
N TRP A 18 -10.16 1.54 8.75
CA TRP A 18 -9.23 2.57 9.18
C TRP A 18 -9.42 3.85 8.36
N GLY A 19 -9.60 3.71 7.06
CA GLY A 19 -9.77 4.88 6.20
C GLY A 19 -11.03 5.67 6.52
N GLU A 20 -12.08 4.97 6.93
CA GLU A 20 -13.32 5.64 7.25
C GLU A 20 -13.19 6.57 8.44
N GLY A 21 -12.22 6.35 9.30
CA GLY A 21 -11.96 7.24 10.42
C GLY A 21 -11.11 8.44 10.08
N LEU A 22 -10.65 8.56 8.84
CA LEU A 22 -9.79 9.67 8.44
C LEU A 22 -10.59 10.78 7.78
N PRO A 23 -10.10 12.02 7.84
CA PRO A 23 -10.70 13.10 7.05
C PRO A 23 -10.70 12.75 5.57
N ALA A 24 -11.64 13.33 4.83
CA ALA A 24 -11.90 12.89 3.45
C ALA A 24 -10.68 12.87 2.55
N LEU A 25 -9.85 13.90 2.58
CA LEU A 25 -8.67 13.95 1.72
C LEU A 25 -7.65 12.90 2.13
N GLN A 26 -7.43 12.75 3.43
CA GLN A 26 -6.48 11.76 3.92
C GLN A 26 -7.00 10.35 3.68
N ARG A 27 -8.30 10.13 3.80
CA ARG A 27 -8.92 8.85 3.50
C ARG A 27 -8.65 8.45 2.06
N ARG A 28 -8.86 9.38 1.12
CA ARG A 28 -8.65 9.10 -0.29
C ARG A 28 -7.20 8.73 -0.56
N ARG A 29 -6.26 9.52 -0.01
CA ARG A 29 -4.84 9.25 -0.22
C ARG A 29 -4.43 7.92 0.37
N TYR A 30 -4.93 7.61 1.54
CA TYR A 30 -4.62 6.35 2.21
C TYR A 30 -5.11 5.17 1.38
N TRP A 31 -6.37 5.20 0.97
CA TRP A 31 -6.94 4.10 0.21
C TRP A 31 -6.27 3.96 -1.16
N GLN A 32 -5.98 5.06 -1.83
CA GLN A 32 -5.33 5.00 -3.14
C GLN A 32 -3.93 4.39 -3.04
N SER A 33 -3.15 4.80 -2.05
CA SER A 33 -1.80 4.29 -1.91
C SER A 33 -1.80 2.81 -1.54
N ARG A 34 -2.70 2.40 -0.66
CA ARG A 34 -2.75 1.00 -0.25
C ARG A 34 -3.31 0.11 -1.35
N ALA A 35 -4.29 0.58 -2.10
CA ALA A 35 -4.81 -0.17 -3.23
C ALA A 35 -3.73 -0.36 -4.30
N ALA A 36 -2.97 0.68 -4.61
CA ALA A 36 -1.88 0.59 -5.58
C ALA A 36 -0.81 -0.40 -5.11
N LEU A 37 -0.46 -0.36 -3.83
CA LEU A 37 0.53 -1.24 -3.28
C LEU A 37 0.08 -2.71 -3.36
N ARG A 38 -1.16 -2.98 -3.02
CA ARG A 38 -1.69 -4.33 -3.09
C ARG A 38 -1.76 -4.83 -4.53
N GLN A 39 -2.15 -3.97 -5.45
CA GLN A 39 -2.23 -4.34 -6.85
C GLN A 39 -0.85 -4.65 -7.43
N MET A 40 0.18 -3.96 -6.96
CA MET A 40 1.53 -4.22 -7.42
C MET A 40 2.06 -5.52 -6.80
N LEU A 41 1.77 -5.78 -5.55
CA LEU A 41 2.31 -6.95 -4.86
C LEU A 41 1.56 -8.24 -5.16
N ALA A 42 0.30 -8.16 -5.54
CA ALA A 42 -0.50 -9.36 -5.77
C ALA A 42 0.14 -10.34 -6.76
N PRO A 43 0.57 -9.90 -7.95
CA PRO A 43 1.19 -10.85 -8.88
C PRO A 43 2.55 -11.36 -8.38
N VAL A 44 3.26 -10.56 -7.60
CA VAL A 44 4.55 -10.98 -7.06
C VAL A 44 4.35 -12.10 -6.05
N LEU A 45 3.29 -12.01 -5.25
CA LEU A 45 3.01 -12.99 -4.21
C LEU A 45 2.05 -14.09 -4.64
N GLY A 46 1.50 -13.99 -5.84
CA GLY A 46 0.62 -15.03 -6.37
C GLY A 46 -0.77 -15.05 -5.73
N CYS A 47 -1.30 -13.91 -5.35
CA CYS A 47 -2.61 -13.84 -4.73
C CYS A 47 -3.39 -12.64 -5.27
N VAL A 48 -4.66 -12.53 -4.89
CA VAL A 48 -5.45 -11.36 -5.27
C VAL A 48 -5.07 -10.18 -4.38
N PRO A 49 -5.28 -8.94 -4.83
CA PRO A 49 -4.83 -7.79 -4.05
C PRO A 49 -5.33 -7.76 -2.61
N ALA A 50 -6.59 -8.04 -2.38
CA ALA A 50 -7.13 -8.00 -1.03
C ALA A 50 -6.54 -9.06 -0.11
N ALA A 51 -5.95 -10.11 -0.67
CA ALA A 51 -5.35 -11.19 0.08
C ALA A 51 -3.86 -10.99 0.37
N VAL A 52 -3.26 -9.93 -0.14
CA VAL A 52 -1.86 -9.65 0.16
C VAL A 52 -1.72 -9.46 1.67
N PRO A 53 -0.82 -10.20 2.33
CA PRO A 53 -0.69 -10.10 3.79
C PRO A 53 0.08 -8.85 4.18
N LEU A 54 -0.60 -7.75 4.15
CA LEU A 54 -0.05 -6.44 4.36
C LEU A 54 -0.57 -5.84 5.65
N CYS A 55 0.31 -5.31 6.46
CA CYS A 55 -0.06 -4.58 7.66
C CYS A 55 0.20 -3.11 7.37
N SER A 56 -0.85 -2.32 7.24
CA SER A 56 -0.72 -0.97 6.73
C SER A 56 -1.63 0.03 7.42
N PRO A 57 -1.55 0.16 8.73
CA PRO A 57 -2.39 1.15 9.41
C PRO A 57 -2.00 2.57 9.01
N PRO A 58 -2.95 3.51 9.05
CA PRO A 58 -2.66 4.88 8.69
C PRO A 58 -1.58 5.47 9.59
N GLY A 59 -0.72 6.27 8.99
CA GLY A 59 0.34 6.94 9.77
C GLY A 59 1.54 6.07 10.04
N GLN A 60 1.56 4.84 9.58
CA GLN A 60 2.68 3.95 9.75
C GLN A 60 3.10 3.38 8.41
N PRO A 61 4.39 3.08 8.24
CA PRO A 61 4.84 2.46 7.00
C PRO A 61 4.17 1.10 6.81
N PRO A 62 3.73 0.78 5.61
CA PRO A 62 3.16 -0.54 5.36
C PRO A 62 4.23 -1.62 5.44
N ARG A 63 3.86 -2.80 5.93
CA ARG A 63 4.80 -3.90 6.07
C ARG A 63 4.14 -5.19 5.61
N LEU A 64 4.94 -6.07 5.03
CA LEU A 64 4.47 -7.41 4.71
C LEU A 64 4.69 -8.33 5.90
N LEU A 65 3.93 -9.43 5.92
CA LEU A 65 4.12 -10.44 6.92
C LEU A 65 5.56 -10.93 6.85
N GLU A 66 6.11 -11.28 7.99
CA GLU A 66 7.49 -11.65 8.10
C GLU A 66 7.81 -12.79 7.15
N GLY A 67 8.94 -12.71 6.47
CA GLY A 67 9.35 -13.73 5.55
C GLY A 67 8.93 -13.53 4.11
N LEU A 68 8.06 -12.54 3.84
CA LEU A 68 7.58 -12.33 2.49
C LEU A 68 8.28 -11.20 1.77
N GLY A 69 9.09 -10.44 2.46
CA GLY A 69 9.84 -9.37 1.83
C GLY A 69 9.63 -8.03 2.51
N TRP A 70 10.20 -7.02 1.92
CA TRP A 70 10.22 -5.68 2.49
C TRP A 70 9.65 -4.70 1.48
N ILE A 71 8.89 -3.75 1.94
CA ILE A 71 8.30 -2.75 1.06
C ILE A 71 8.59 -1.36 1.59
N SER A 72 8.61 -0.42 0.68
CA SER A 72 8.80 0.96 1.00
C SER A 72 7.82 1.78 0.18
N LEU A 73 7.29 2.81 0.76
CA LEU A 73 6.30 3.63 0.12
C LEU A 73 6.71 5.07 0.32
N SER A 74 6.80 5.81 -0.76
CA SER A 74 7.19 7.21 -0.68
C SER A 74 6.29 8.04 -1.57
N HIS A 75 5.90 9.21 -1.08
CA HIS A 75 5.11 10.14 -1.86
C HIS A 75 5.99 11.30 -2.24
N SER A 76 5.87 11.75 -3.49
CA SER A 76 6.62 12.89 -3.94
C SER A 76 5.67 13.69 -4.83
N GLY A 77 5.25 14.83 -4.39
CA GLY A 77 4.25 15.61 -5.12
C GLY A 77 2.99 14.80 -5.28
N GLN A 78 2.60 14.53 -6.52
CA GLN A 78 1.45 13.69 -6.77
C GLN A 78 1.86 12.28 -7.10
N GLY A 79 3.13 11.97 -7.05
CA GLY A 79 3.62 10.64 -7.37
C GLY A 79 3.66 9.72 -6.19
N LEU A 80 3.66 8.43 -6.46
CA LEU A 80 3.77 7.42 -5.45
C LEU A 80 4.84 6.46 -5.90
N LEU A 81 5.85 6.25 -5.04
CA LEU A 81 6.94 5.37 -5.36
C LEU A 81 6.87 4.16 -4.44
N ILE A 82 6.88 2.98 -5.01
CA ILE A 82 6.77 1.75 -4.27
C ILE A 82 7.99 0.91 -4.55
N GLY A 83 8.65 0.46 -3.49
CA GLY A 83 9.78 -0.45 -3.62
C GLY A 83 9.50 -1.78 -2.94
N TYR A 84 9.98 -2.86 -3.52
CA TYR A 84 9.82 -4.17 -2.94
C TYR A 84 11.12 -4.93 -3.10
N SER A 85 11.51 -5.67 -2.07
CA SER A 85 12.71 -6.49 -2.11
C SER A 85 12.54 -7.68 -1.17
N GLY A 86 13.15 -8.78 -1.49
CA GLY A 86 13.19 -9.93 -0.61
C GLY A 86 14.16 -9.75 0.54
N GLU A 87 14.96 -8.67 0.54
CA GLU A 87 15.90 -8.38 1.61
C GLU A 87 15.63 -6.99 2.15
N PRO A 88 16.06 -6.70 3.37
CA PRO A 88 15.85 -5.36 3.93
C PRO A 88 16.50 -4.33 3.02
N ILE A 89 15.70 -3.43 2.51
CA ILE A 89 16.23 -2.41 1.70
C ILE A 89 16.20 -1.17 2.47
N GLY A 90 17.23 -0.50 2.43
CA GLY A 90 17.24 0.83 2.77
C GLY A 90 16.78 1.55 1.61
N VAL A 91 15.63 1.86 1.51
CA VAL A 91 15.16 2.51 0.42
C VAL A 91 15.49 3.88 0.42
N ASP A 92 16.49 4.14 0.06
CA ASP A 92 16.94 5.31 -0.02
C ASP A 92 16.65 5.78 -1.26
N LEU A 93 15.74 6.02 -1.60
CA LEU A 93 15.38 6.50 -2.73
C LEU A 93 16.09 7.53 -3.27
N GLU A 94 17.09 7.48 -3.26
CA GLU A 94 17.78 8.37 -3.78
C GLU A 94 17.61 8.35 -5.04
N LEU A 95 17.15 7.90 -5.54
CA LEU A 95 16.87 7.83 -6.63
C LEU A 95 17.27 8.55 -7.38
N VAL A 96 17.64 8.78 -7.32
CA VAL A 96 17.85 9.26 -8.01
C VAL A 96 17.56 9.30 -8.82
#